data_87e88e395e1417ec11a6eb1f79c6a6cf
#
_entry.id   87e88e395e1417ec11a6eb1f79c6a6cf
#
_cell.length_a   1.000
_cell.length_b   1.000
_cell.length_c   1.000
_cell.angle_alpha   90.00
_cell.angle_beta   90.00
_cell.angle_gamma   90.00
#
_symmetry.space_group_name_H-M   'P 1'
#
loop_
_entity.id
_entity.type
_entity.pdbx_description
1 polymer ?
#
loop_
_entity_poly.entity_id
_entity_poly.type
_entity_poly.pdbx_seq_one_letter_code
_entity_poly.pdbx_strand_id
1 'polypeptide(L)'
;MGVNRGAVDVILRAEQAAILATGIVLWIANGGPPPLLIPAWLLVDLSMVGYLAGPLPGSITYNAAHNLVLPVVLLGLGWWTDTGWMVLAAAVFLTHIGLDRTLGYGLKLPTDFRDTHLGRIGKG
;
A
#
# COMPACT_ATOMS: atom_id res chain seq x y z
N MET A 1 -9.39 -28.24 -3.26
CA MET A 1 -8.72 -28.03 -4.03
C MET A 1 -7.30 -27.91 -3.86
N GLY A 2 -6.59 -28.45 -3.72
CA GLY A 2 -5.23 -28.68 -3.43
C GLY A 2 -4.17 -27.96 -4.27
N VAL A 3 -4.44 -26.79 -4.73
CA VAL A 3 -3.41 -26.03 -5.45
C VAL A 3 -2.37 -25.52 -4.46
N ASN A 4 -1.13 -25.96 -4.66
CA ASN A 4 -0.03 -25.46 -3.86
C ASN A 4 0.40 -24.10 -4.39
N ARG A 5 0.10 -23.05 -3.66
CA ARG A 5 0.41 -21.68 -4.05
C ARG A 5 1.66 -21.13 -3.34
N GLY A 6 2.36 -21.97 -2.57
CA GLY A 6 3.47 -21.52 -1.74
C GLY A 6 4.56 -20.76 -2.50
N ALA A 7 5.00 -21.32 -3.63
CA ALA A 7 6.04 -20.67 -4.43
C ALA A 7 5.55 -19.34 -5.03
N VAL A 8 4.29 -19.30 -5.47
CA VAL A 8 3.70 -18.08 -6.02
C VAL A 8 3.57 -17.02 -4.93
N ASP A 9 3.11 -17.41 -3.75
CA ASP A 9 2.97 -16.48 -2.63
C ASP A 9 4.33 -15.88 -2.22
N VAL A 10 5.39 -16.68 -2.21
CA VAL A 10 6.74 -16.20 -1.92
C VAL A 10 7.17 -15.16 -2.93
N ILE A 11 6.96 -15.43 -4.22
CA ILE A 11 7.32 -14.49 -5.29
C ILE A 11 6.52 -13.19 -5.15
N LEU A 12 5.21 -13.28 -4.93
CA LEU A 12 4.36 -12.10 -4.79
C LEU A 12 4.77 -11.26 -3.58
N ARG A 13 5.10 -11.88 -2.47
CA ARG A 13 5.58 -11.17 -1.29
C ARG A 13 6.96 -10.54 -1.54
N ALA A 14 7.84 -11.23 -2.27
CA ALA A 14 9.14 -10.68 -2.63
C ALA A 14 8.99 -9.46 -3.53
N GLU A 15 8.04 -9.47 -4.47
CA GLU A 15 7.74 -8.31 -5.30
C GLU A 15 7.30 -7.13 -4.44
N GLN A 16 6.45 -7.36 -3.46
CA GLN A 16 5.98 -6.31 -2.56
C GLN A 16 7.10 -5.79 -1.65
N ALA A 17 7.99 -6.67 -1.20
CA ALA A 17 9.16 -6.25 -0.44
C ALA A 17 10.09 -5.38 -1.29
N ALA A 18 10.22 -5.67 -2.58
CA ALA A 18 10.99 -4.83 -3.51
C ALA A 18 10.35 -3.45 -3.68
N ILE A 19 9.01 -3.38 -3.71
CA ILE A 19 8.28 -2.11 -3.76
C ILE A 19 8.52 -1.32 -2.48
N LEU A 20 8.48 -1.97 -1.32
CA LEU A 20 8.81 -1.35 -0.04
C LEU A 20 10.22 -0.76 -0.06
N ALA A 21 11.19 -1.53 -0.48
CA ALA A 21 12.60 -1.08 -0.54
C ALA A 21 12.75 0.11 -1.50
N THR A 22 12.10 0.05 -2.66
CA THR A 22 12.11 1.14 -3.64
C THR A 22 11.53 2.42 -3.04
N GLY A 23 10.42 2.30 -2.33
CA GLY A 23 9.81 3.46 -1.66
C GLY A 23 10.72 4.08 -0.62
N ILE A 24 11.42 3.28 0.18
CA ILE A 24 12.38 3.78 1.17
C ILE A 24 13.51 4.54 0.48
N VAL A 25 14.07 3.97 -0.58
CA VAL A 25 15.15 4.61 -1.35
C VAL A 25 14.66 5.94 -1.95
N LEU A 26 13.47 5.96 -2.53
CA LEU A 26 12.90 7.18 -3.10
C LEU A 26 12.71 8.27 -2.04
N TRP A 27 12.22 7.89 -0.85
CA TRP A 27 12.04 8.83 0.25
C TRP A 27 13.37 9.48 0.64
N ILE A 28 14.39 8.65 0.91
CA ILE A 28 15.69 9.14 1.36
C ILE A 28 16.38 9.91 0.23
N ALA A 29 16.39 9.39 -0.98
CA ALA A 29 17.08 9.99 -2.12
C ALA A 29 16.50 11.34 -2.52
N ASN A 30 15.22 11.60 -2.22
CA ASN A 30 14.56 12.85 -2.55
C ASN A 30 14.43 13.79 -1.34
N GLY A 31 15.21 13.57 -0.31
CA GLY A 31 15.31 14.47 0.83
C GLY A 31 14.25 14.27 1.91
N GLY A 32 13.51 13.17 1.87
CA GLY A 32 12.55 12.86 2.93
C GLY A 32 13.25 12.50 4.23
N PRO A 33 12.94 13.17 5.35
CA PRO A 33 13.53 12.81 6.64
C PRO A 33 13.06 11.42 7.08
N PRO A 34 13.99 10.48 7.35
CA PRO A 34 13.57 9.11 7.70
C PRO A 34 12.57 9.01 8.85
N PRO A 35 12.70 9.81 9.96
CA PRO A 35 11.74 9.70 11.05
C PRO A 35 10.32 10.13 10.68
N LEU A 36 10.13 10.95 9.64
CA LEU A 36 8.81 11.42 9.23
C LEU A 36 8.06 10.42 8.37
N LEU A 37 8.72 9.39 7.89
CA LEU A 37 8.05 8.37 7.07
C LEU A 37 6.96 7.65 7.85
N ILE A 38 7.20 7.35 9.13
CA ILE A 38 6.22 6.64 9.96
C ILE A 38 4.94 7.45 10.19
N PRO A 39 5.01 8.74 10.64
CA PRO A 39 3.79 9.55 10.72
C PRO A 39 3.08 9.70 9.38
N ALA A 40 3.83 9.82 8.29
CA ALA A 40 3.24 9.90 6.95
C ALA A 40 2.49 8.61 6.60
N TRP A 41 3.00 7.45 7.02
CA TRP A 41 2.30 6.17 6.87
C TRP A 41 0.93 6.19 7.53
N LEU A 42 0.85 6.74 8.74
CA LEU A 42 -0.42 6.77 9.48
C LEU A 42 -1.47 7.61 8.76
N LEU A 43 -1.04 8.62 7.99
CA LEU A 43 -1.98 9.42 7.20
C LEU A 43 -2.68 8.57 6.12
N VAL A 44 -1.98 7.59 5.56
CA VAL A 44 -2.61 6.68 4.56
C VAL A 44 -3.74 5.88 5.19
N ASP A 45 -3.59 5.49 6.45
CA ASP A 45 -4.61 4.73 7.16
C ASP A 45 -5.85 5.55 7.54
N LEU A 46 -5.82 6.87 7.40
CA LEU A 46 -7.04 7.69 7.52
C LEU A 46 -8.08 7.29 6.46
N SER A 47 -7.65 6.62 5.40
CA SER A 47 -8.56 6.07 4.40
C SER A 47 -9.52 5.01 4.95
N MET A 48 -9.27 4.51 6.16
CA MET A 48 -10.20 3.61 6.84
C MET A 48 -11.47 4.30 7.35
N VAL A 49 -11.54 5.64 7.26
CA VAL A 49 -12.66 6.42 7.78
C VAL A 49 -14.01 5.95 7.21
N GLY A 50 -14.04 5.44 5.99
CA GLY A 50 -15.26 4.93 5.37
C GLY A 50 -15.90 3.78 6.13
N TYR A 51 -15.13 3.06 6.95
CA TYR A 51 -15.69 1.97 7.77
C TYR A 51 -16.64 2.45 8.86
N LEU A 52 -16.64 3.74 9.17
CA LEU A 52 -17.65 4.31 10.05
C LEU A 52 -19.06 4.20 9.44
N ALA A 53 -19.15 4.10 8.11
CA ALA A 53 -20.41 3.98 7.38
C ALA A 53 -20.69 2.53 6.91
N GLY A 54 -19.79 1.59 7.19
CA GLY A 54 -19.98 0.18 6.86
C GLY A 54 -18.89 -0.41 5.98
N PRO A 55 -18.95 -1.74 5.73
CA PRO A 55 -17.89 -2.43 4.96
C PRO A 55 -17.73 -1.96 3.52
N LEU A 56 -18.81 -1.64 2.82
CA LEU A 56 -18.71 -1.19 1.43
C LEU A 56 -18.06 0.20 1.34
N PRO A 57 -18.55 1.25 2.03
CA PRO A 57 -17.86 2.54 2.01
C PRO A 57 -16.42 2.43 2.53
N GLY A 58 -16.19 1.61 3.55
CA GLY A 58 -14.86 1.39 4.09
C GLY A 58 -13.91 0.81 3.07
N SER A 59 -14.34 -0.21 2.33
CA SER A 59 -13.49 -0.82 1.30
C SER A 59 -13.18 0.16 0.17
N ILE A 60 -14.13 1.00 -0.21
CA ILE A 60 -13.93 1.99 -1.28
C ILE A 60 -12.88 3.01 -0.86
N THR A 61 -13.00 3.61 0.33
CA THR A 61 -12.06 4.62 0.79
C THR A 61 -10.68 4.03 1.06
N TYR A 62 -10.64 2.84 1.67
CA TYR A 62 -9.38 2.14 1.93
C TYR A 62 -8.66 1.82 0.62
N ASN A 63 -9.33 1.19 -0.33
CA ASN A 63 -8.73 0.76 -1.59
C ASN A 63 -8.28 1.95 -2.44
N ALA A 64 -8.96 3.08 -2.33
CA ALA A 64 -8.57 4.30 -3.05
C ALA A 64 -7.17 4.77 -2.65
N ALA A 65 -6.76 4.54 -1.41
CA ALA A 65 -5.45 4.94 -0.91
C ALA A 65 -4.44 3.78 -0.88
N HIS A 66 -4.87 2.54 -1.06
CA HIS A 66 -4.02 1.36 -0.92
C HIS A 66 -3.79 0.59 -2.24
N ASN A 67 -4.09 1.20 -3.37
CA ASN A 67 -3.80 0.60 -4.67
C ASN A 67 -2.48 1.15 -5.22
N LEU A 68 -1.82 0.37 -6.07
CA LEU A 68 -0.52 0.76 -6.63
C LEU A 68 -0.64 1.73 -7.81
N VAL A 69 -1.81 1.90 -8.38
CA VAL A 69 -2.02 2.86 -9.48
C VAL A 69 -1.73 4.28 -9.00
N LEU A 70 -2.22 4.64 -7.80
CA LEU A 70 -2.04 5.97 -7.25
C LEU A 70 -0.56 6.36 -7.10
N PRO A 71 0.28 5.58 -6.39
CA PRO A 71 1.70 5.95 -6.27
C PRO A 71 2.46 5.89 -7.59
N VAL A 72 2.12 4.99 -8.50
CA VAL A 72 2.79 4.93 -9.81
C VAL A 72 2.50 6.20 -10.62
N VAL A 73 1.25 6.66 -10.61
CA VAL A 73 0.88 7.92 -11.30
C VAL A 73 1.57 9.11 -10.65
N LEU A 74 1.58 9.18 -9.30
CA LEU A 74 2.26 10.25 -8.58
C LEU A 74 3.75 10.28 -8.89
N LEU A 75 4.39 9.11 -8.91
CA LEU A 75 5.81 9.01 -9.20
C LEU A 75 6.11 9.46 -10.64
N GLY A 76 5.34 8.98 -11.59
CA GLY A 76 5.53 9.34 -13.00
C GLY A 76 5.33 10.82 -13.26
N LEU A 77 4.25 11.40 -12.71
CA LEU A 77 3.97 12.84 -12.86
C LEU A 77 5.00 13.67 -12.11
N GLY A 78 5.38 13.25 -10.90
CA GLY A 78 6.38 13.96 -10.10
C GLY A 78 7.75 14.01 -10.79
N TRP A 79 8.15 12.89 -11.38
CA TRP A 79 9.39 12.81 -12.13
C TRP A 79 9.32 13.66 -13.41
N TRP A 80 8.23 13.54 -14.16
CA TRP A 80 8.07 14.24 -15.44
C TRP A 80 8.00 15.75 -15.26
N THR A 81 7.30 16.22 -14.23
CA THR A 81 7.12 17.67 -13.96
C THR A 81 8.16 18.23 -12.99
N ASP A 82 9.12 17.40 -12.54
CA ASP A 82 10.12 17.78 -11.55
C ASP A 82 9.48 18.34 -10.28
N THR A 83 8.47 17.64 -9.78
CA THR A 83 7.70 18.04 -8.60
C THR A 83 8.03 17.11 -7.44
N GLY A 84 8.95 17.53 -6.58
CA GLY A 84 9.49 16.69 -5.52
C GLY A 84 8.48 16.16 -4.52
N TRP A 85 7.47 16.96 -4.14
CA TRP A 85 6.48 16.49 -3.18
C TRP A 85 5.65 15.32 -3.74
N MET A 86 5.44 15.26 -5.05
CA MET A 86 4.72 14.13 -5.65
C MET A 86 5.54 12.85 -5.58
N VAL A 87 6.86 12.95 -5.75
CA VAL A 87 7.76 11.81 -5.61
C VAL A 87 7.78 11.33 -4.15
N LEU A 88 7.85 12.26 -3.20
CA LEU A 88 7.80 11.90 -1.77
C LEU A 88 6.46 11.29 -1.38
N ALA A 89 5.35 11.83 -1.89
CA ALA A 89 4.02 11.25 -1.66
C ALA A 89 3.95 9.82 -2.24
N ALA A 90 4.46 9.62 -3.45
CA ALA A 90 4.54 8.28 -4.04
C ALA A 90 5.32 7.31 -3.15
N ALA A 91 6.44 7.78 -2.60
CA ALA A 91 7.28 6.95 -1.72
C ALA A 91 6.52 6.53 -0.46
N VAL A 92 5.72 7.41 0.13
CA VAL A 92 4.88 7.08 1.30
C VAL A 92 3.90 5.95 0.94
N PHE A 93 3.17 6.09 -0.17
CA PHE A 93 2.23 5.06 -0.60
C PHE A 93 2.93 3.74 -0.94
N LEU A 94 4.05 3.79 -1.66
CA LEU A 94 4.79 2.58 -2.03
C LEU A 94 5.28 1.82 -0.80
N THR A 95 5.85 2.52 0.18
CA THR A 95 6.34 1.87 1.40
C THR A 95 5.19 1.29 2.22
N HIS A 96 4.09 2.03 2.36
CA HIS A 96 2.93 1.57 3.13
C HIS A 96 2.29 0.34 2.48
N ILE A 97 1.96 0.44 1.20
CA ILE A 97 1.31 -0.64 0.46
C ILE A 97 2.23 -1.84 0.33
N GLY A 98 3.52 -1.62 0.05
CA GLY A 98 4.50 -2.68 -0.07
C GLY A 98 4.65 -3.46 1.23
N LEU A 99 4.68 -2.78 2.36
CA LEU A 99 4.73 -3.44 3.67
C LEU A 99 3.45 -4.25 3.92
N ASP A 100 2.29 -3.63 3.73
CA ASP A 100 1.01 -4.31 3.95
C ASP A 100 0.92 -5.59 3.15
N ARG A 101 1.25 -5.55 1.87
CA ARG A 101 1.15 -6.73 1.00
C ARG A 101 2.23 -7.76 1.28
N THR A 102 3.40 -7.35 1.73
CA THR A 102 4.44 -8.27 2.18
C THR A 102 3.95 -9.07 3.38
N LEU A 103 3.19 -8.43 4.27
CA LEU A 103 2.59 -9.07 5.44
C LEU A 103 1.28 -9.82 5.12
N GLY A 104 0.76 -9.70 3.91
CA GLY A 104 -0.46 -10.36 3.49
C GLY A 104 -1.72 -9.52 3.59
N TYR A 105 -1.60 -8.21 3.85
CA TYR A 105 -2.75 -7.31 3.90
C TYR A 105 -3.02 -6.73 2.51
N GLY A 106 -4.08 -7.25 1.85
CA GLY A 106 -4.42 -6.83 0.49
C GLY A 106 -5.52 -5.77 0.43
N LEU A 107 -5.99 -5.53 -0.78
CA LEU A 107 -7.14 -4.65 -1.00
C LEU A 107 -8.39 -5.26 -0.34
N LYS A 108 -9.25 -4.39 0.16
CA LYS A 108 -10.43 -4.83 0.92
C LYS A 108 -11.58 -5.20 -0.01
N LEU A 109 -12.25 -6.30 0.34
CA LEU A 109 -13.49 -6.68 -0.29
C LEU A 109 -14.65 -5.95 0.41
N PRO A 110 -15.80 -5.76 -0.29
CA PRO A 110 -16.90 -4.97 0.29
C PRO A 110 -17.71 -5.70 1.36
N THR A 111 -17.34 -6.92 1.70
CA THR A 111 -18.08 -7.79 2.60
C THR A 111 -17.73 -7.60 4.08
N ASP A 112 -16.46 -7.33 4.38
CA ASP A 112 -15.99 -7.15 5.75
C ASP A 112 -14.60 -6.52 5.74
N PHE A 113 -14.23 -5.80 6.81
CA PHE A 113 -12.90 -5.22 6.95
C PHE A 113 -11.79 -6.28 6.82
N ARG A 114 -12.04 -7.49 7.32
CA ARG A 114 -11.03 -8.56 7.32
C ARG A 114 -10.96 -9.33 6.01
N ASP A 115 -11.91 -9.14 5.10
CA ASP A 115 -11.92 -9.81 3.81
C ASP A 115 -11.07 -9.03 2.83
N THR A 116 -10.02 -9.66 2.29
CA THR A 116 -9.11 -9.03 1.32
C THR A 116 -8.90 -9.94 0.12
N HIS A 117 -8.39 -9.38 -0.97
CA HIS A 117 -8.08 -10.17 -2.17
C HIS A 117 -6.95 -11.17 -1.91
N LEU A 118 -6.17 -11.00 -0.84
CA LEU A 118 -5.11 -11.93 -0.43
C LEU A 118 -5.58 -12.91 0.64
N GLY A 119 -6.85 -12.86 1.03
CA GLY A 119 -7.44 -13.73 2.03
C GLY A 119 -7.98 -12.95 3.23
N ARG A 120 -8.57 -13.70 4.18
CA ARG A 120 -9.15 -13.10 5.37
C ARG A 120 -8.08 -12.84 6.43
N ILE A 121 -8.02 -11.62 6.95
CA ILE A 121 -7.05 -11.21 7.96
C ILE A 121 -7.29 -11.98 9.25
N GLY A 122 -6.21 -12.48 9.85
CA GLY A 122 -6.26 -13.19 11.12
C GLY A 122 -6.89 -14.58 11.04
N LYS A 123 -7.11 -15.08 9.84
CA LYS A 123 -7.72 -16.37 9.65
C LYS A 123 -6.68 -17.34 9.11
N GLY A 124 -6.49 -18.40 9.79
CA GLY A 124 -5.59 -19.44 9.33
C GLY A 124 -6.00 -20.08 8.02
#